data_8c3cbd01bc194381623a3476e4eed143
#
_entry.id   8c3cbd01bc194381623a3476e4eed143
#
_cell.length_a   1.000
_cell.length_b   1.000
_cell.length_c   1.000
_cell.angle_alpha   90.00
_cell.angle_beta   90.00
_cell.angle_gamma   90.00
#
_symmetry.space_group_name_H-M   'P 1'
#
loop_
_entity.id
_entity.type
_entity.pdbx_description
1 polymer ?
#
loop_
_entity_poly.entity_id
_entity_poly.type
_entity_poly.pdbx_seq_one_letter_code
_entity_poly.pdbx_strand_id
1 'polypeptide(L)'
;MRKYVAALLGAAVGAAMTASAAHAETTLRVANWLPPTHPIMKDMVVPWGKMVEEATKGKVKVEVLPAPLGAPPAHFDIAKDGIADVTYSVHGYTPGRFALTDVAELPFLGNSAEAISIAYWRTTEKYFAKADEHKGVKLLSVFVHGPGHIFNAKRPIKAVGDLKDLKIRVGGGIINDISKELGIVPIHAPSPKSYEILTNGVADGIMFPSESVPFFKIDKALKYMTEVPDGLYNTSFFLVMNQAKFESLSKDEQAALMSVSGEAFARLAGKAWDAADAAGMTAIKAAGIEVSKLDDAAMAELKKRLAFAEAKWLDKAKERGVDGLAALSYMRAEIAKLSK
;
A
#
# COMPACT_ATOMS: atom_id res chain seq x y z
N MET A 1 -86.86 12.14 -35.25
CA MET A 1 -86.44 13.56 -35.42
C MET A 1 -85.25 13.83 -34.49
N ARG A 2 -84.16 14.33 -35.11
CA ARG A 2 -82.97 15.01 -34.52
C ARG A 2 -82.28 14.37 -33.30
N LYS A 3 -81.18 13.60 -33.45
CA LYS A 3 -79.83 14.04 -33.72
C LYS A 3 -79.29 15.05 -32.65
N TYR A 4 -78.45 14.60 -31.71
CA TYR A 4 -77.32 15.38 -31.32
C TYR A 4 -76.16 14.36 -30.94
N VAL A 5 -75.20 14.36 -31.84
CA VAL A 5 -73.89 13.73 -31.63
C VAL A 5 -73.07 14.75 -30.85
N ALA A 6 -72.70 14.47 -29.65
CA ALA A 6 -71.72 15.25 -28.91
C ALA A 6 -70.39 14.54 -29.01
N ALA A 7 -69.45 15.14 -29.73
CA ALA A 7 -68.06 14.72 -29.81
C ALA A 7 -67.36 15.09 -28.53
N LEU A 8 -66.93 14.10 -27.77
CA LEU A 8 -66.00 14.26 -26.67
C LEU A 8 -64.55 14.09 -27.20
N LEU A 9 -63.91 15.21 -27.49
CA LEU A 9 -62.43 15.25 -27.64
C LEU A 9 -61.79 15.02 -26.27
N GLY A 10 -61.34 13.81 -26.02
CA GLY A 10 -60.48 13.48 -24.90
C GLY A 10 -59.05 13.97 -25.16
N ALA A 11 -58.64 15.05 -24.48
CA ALA A 11 -57.27 15.46 -24.41
C ALA A 11 -56.44 14.41 -23.63
N ALA A 12 -55.76 13.55 -24.36
CA ALA A 12 -54.75 12.68 -23.80
C ALA A 12 -53.54 13.55 -23.41
N VAL A 13 -53.50 14.00 -22.16
CA VAL A 13 -52.28 14.56 -21.53
C VAL A 13 -51.31 13.41 -21.37
N GLY A 14 -50.40 13.29 -22.30
CA GLY A 14 -49.23 12.40 -22.17
C GLY A 14 -48.35 12.88 -21.05
N ALA A 15 -48.55 12.35 -19.84
CA ALA A 15 -47.56 12.43 -18.78
C ALA A 15 -46.36 11.57 -19.23
N ALA A 16 -45.39 12.21 -19.85
CA ALA A 16 -44.07 11.63 -20.03
C ALA A 16 -43.51 11.41 -18.61
N MET A 17 -43.78 10.24 -18.05
CA MET A 17 -43.01 9.75 -16.90
C MET A 17 -41.56 9.60 -17.38
N THR A 18 -40.74 10.60 -17.12
CA THR A 18 -39.30 10.42 -17.10
C THR A 18 -39.01 9.41 -16.01
N ALA A 19 -39.01 8.12 -16.38
CA ALA A 19 -38.46 7.08 -15.57
C ALA A 19 -36.99 7.47 -15.39
N SER A 20 -36.66 8.20 -14.32
CA SER A 20 -35.31 8.20 -13.80
C SER A 20 -34.96 6.74 -13.61
N ALA A 21 -34.14 6.20 -14.51
CA ALA A 21 -33.55 4.89 -14.31
C ALA A 21 -32.89 4.94 -12.92
N ALA A 22 -33.59 4.41 -11.92
CA ALA A 22 -33.01 4.16 -10.63
C ALA A 22 -31.82 3.22 -10.90
N HIS A 23 -30.62 3.77 -11.05
CA HIS A 23 -29.43 2.97 -11.11
C HIS A 23 -29.41 2.18 -9.80
N ALA A 24 -29.50 0.86 -9.94
CA ALA A 24 -29.39 -0.01 -8.78
C ALA A 24 -28.09 0.29 -8.07
N GLU A 25 -28.16 0.45 -6.75
CA GLU A 25 -26.99 0.65 -5.90
C GLU A 25 -25.96 -0.44 -6.19
N THR A 26 -24.74 -0.05 -6.50
CA THR A 26 -23.64 -0.98 -6.75
C THR A 26 -22.83 -1.18 -5.47
N THR A 27 -22.72 -2.40 -4.99
CA THR A 27 -21.82 -2.75 -3.88
C THR A 27 -20.49 -3.25 -4.42
N LEU A 28 -19.39 -2.66 -3.92
CA LEU A 28 -18.02 -3.11 -4.15
C LEU A 28 -17.55 -3.93 -2.95
N ARG A 29 -17.25 -5.21 -3.16
CA ARG A 29 -16.78 -6.12 -2.11
C ARG A 29 -15.26 -6.03 -2.02
N VAL A 30 -14.76 -5.63 -0.85
CA VAL A 30 -13.34 -5.53 -0.56
C VAL A 30 -12.85 -6.79 0.13
N ALA A 31 -11.93 -7.55 -0.48
CA ALA A 31 -11.25 -8.63 0.20
C ALA A 31 -10.15 -8.09 1.12
N ASN A 32 -10.10 -8.62 2.32
CA ASN A 32 -9.19 -8.23 3.37
C ASN A 32 -8.42 -9.45 3.91
N TRP A 33 -7.16 -9.24 4.34
CA TRP A 33 -6.30 -10.25 4.94
C TRP A 33 -5.72 -9.83 6.30
N LEU A 34 -6.09 -8.63 6.77
CA LEU A 34 -5.70 -8.07 8.07
C LEU A 34 -6.90 -7.98 9.01
N PRO A 35 -6.71 -8.02 10.33
CA PRO A 35 -7.79 -7.77 11.26
C PRO A 35 -8.42 -6.38 11.05
N PRO A 36 -9.74 -6.21 11.33
CA PRO A 36 -10.43 -4.92 11.14
C PRO A 36 -9.81 -3.75 11.93
N THR A 37 -9.05 -4.05 12.97
CA THR A 37 -8.36 -3.06 13.82
C THR A 37 -7.04 -2.56 13.23
N HIS A 38 -6.54 -3.18 12.17
CA HIS A 38 -5.29 -2.75 11.52
C HIS A 38 -5.47 -1.37 10.87
N PRO A 39 -4.48 -0.47 10.95
CA PRO A 39 -4.55 0.87 10.32
C PRO A 39 -5.00 0.84 8.85
N ILE A 40 -4.51 -0.11 8.04
CA ILE A 40 -4.95 -0.25 6.64
C ILE A 40 -6.48 -0.40 6.54
N MET A 41 -7.10 -1.15 7.45
CA MET A 41 -8.54 -1.33 7.41
C MET A 41 -9.26 -0.15 8.06
N LYS A 42 -8.91 0.13 9.32
CA LYS A 42 -9.62 1.09 10.15
C LYS A 42 -9.47 2.54 9.65
N ASP A 43 -8.25 2.91 9.23
CA ASP A 43 -7.89 4.30 8.99
C ASP A 43 -7.67 4.62 7.49
N MET A 44 -7.70 3.60 6.60
CA MET A 44 -7.50 3.77 5.16
C MET A 44 -8.68 3.22 4.34
N VAL A 45 -8.88 1.90 4.29
CA VAL A 45 -9.88 1.26 3.40
C VAL A 45 -11.32 1.61 3.80
N VAL A 46 -11.66 1.54 5.09
CA VAL A 46 -13.01 1.88 5.56
C VAL A 46 -13.32 3.38 5.35
N PRO A 47 -12.44 4.34 5.70
CA PRO A 47 -12.65 5.75 5.35
C PRO A 47 -12.73 6.00 3.85
N TRP A 48 -11.87 5.35 3.04
CA TRP A 48 -11.96 5.45 1.58
C TRP A 48 -13.33 4.98 1.06
N GLY A 49 -13.84 3.87 1.60
CA GLY A 49 -15.17 3.38 1.24
C GLY A 49 -16.28 4.41 1.46
N LYS A 50 -16.22 5.14 2.59
CA LYS A 50 -17.14 6.25 2.86
C LYS A 50 -16.96 7.40 1.87
N MET A 51 -15.72 7.76 1.53
CA MET A 51 -15.44 8.79 0.51
C MET A 51 -16.01 8.39 -0.85
N VAL A 52 -15.94 7.10 -1.23
CA VAL A 52 -16.55 6.58 -2.47
C VAL A 52 -18.06 6.73 -2.42
N GLU A 53 -18.71 6.34 -1.32
CA GLU A 53 -20.15 6.46 -1.14
C GLU A 53 -20.60 7.93 -1.24
N GLU A 54 -19.92 8.83 -0.58
CA GLU A 54 -20.19 10.27 -0.62
C GLU A 54 -19.99 10.86 -2.04
N ALA A 55 -18.86 10.56 -2.69
CA ALA A 55 -18.53 11.05 -4.02
C ALA A 55 -19.52 10.56 -5.08
N THR A 56 -20.03 9.34 -4.93
CA THR A 56 -21.03 8.74 -5.83
C THR A 56 -22.46 9.04 -5.42
N LYS A 57 -22.68 9.85 -4.37
CA LYS A 57 -24.01 10.19 -3.84
C LYS A 57 -24.83 8.95 -3.48
N GLY A 58 -24.18 7.98 -2.85
CA GLY A 58 -24.77 6.72 -2.40
C GLY A 58 -25.01 5.67 -3.50
N LYS A 59 -24.61 5.93 -4.75
CA LYS A 59 -24.78 4.96 -5.84
C LYS A 59 -23.81 3.79 -5.78
N VAL A 60 -22.61 4.01 -5.22
CA VAL A 60 -21.60 2.97 -5.02
C VAL A 60 -21.31 2.85 -3.55
N LYS A 61 -21.56 1.68 -2.98
CA LYS A 61 -21.21 1.33 -1.60
C LYS A 61 -19.99 0.43 -1.58
N VAL A 62 -19.24 0.48 -0.49
CA VAL A 62 -18.06 -0.34 -0.28
C VAL A 62 -18.26 -1.21 0.97
N GLU A 63 -18.21 -2.51 0.78
CA GLU A 63 -18.37 -3.51 1.83
C GLU A 63 -17.07 -4.31 2.00
N VAL A 64 -16.54 -4.33 3.23
CA VAL A 64 -15.40 -5.17 3.58
C VAL A 64 -15.88 -6.56 3.92
N LEU A 65 -15.36 -7.57 3.24
CA LEU A 65 -15.73 -8.96 3.50
C LEU A 65 -15.27 -9.40 4.91
N PRO A 66 -16.11 -10.14 5.62
CA PRO A 66 -15.86 -10.48 7.03
C PRO A 66 -14.72 -11.48 7.24
N ALA A 67 -14.34 -12.21 6.20
CA ALA A 67 -13.27 -13.21 6.24
C ALA A 67 -12.31 -13.07 5.06
N PRO A 68 -11.02 -13.40 5.25
CA PRO A 68 -10.05 -13.45 4.17
C PRO A 68 -10.45 -14.47 3.10
N LEU A 69 -10.33 -14.07 1.81
CA LEU A 69 -10.56 -14.97 0.67
C LEU A 69 -9.31 -15.73 0.25
N GLY A 70 -8.16 -15.40 0.85
CA GLY A 70 -6.90 -16.04 0.55
C GLY A 70 -5.72 -15.42 1.31
N ALA A 71 -4.54 -16.01 1.12
CA ALA A 71 -3.31 -15.47 1.68
C ALA A 71 -2.93 -14.13 1.00
N PRO A 72 -2.18 -13.23 1.68
CA PRO A 72 -1.82 -11.92 1.14
C PRO A 72 -1.25 -11.92 -0.28
N PRO A 73 -0.39 -12.88 -0.71
CA PRO A 73 0.11 -12.94 -2.09
C PRO A 73 -0.95 -13.15 -3.16
N ALA A 74 -2.11 -13.73 -2.81
CA ALA A 74 -3.17 -14.04 -3.78
C ALA A 74 -4.05 -12.84 -4.13
N HIS A 75 -3.95 -11.73 -3.40
CA HIS A 75 -4.92 -10.65 -3.48
C HIS A 75 -4.94 -9.90 -4.82
N PHE A 76 -3.81 -9.87 -5.54
CA PHE A 76 -3.83 -9.33 -6.91
C PHE A 76 -4.71 -10.17 -7.84
N ASP A 77 -4.55 -11.49 -7.78
CA ASP A 77 -5.30 -12.41 -8.64
C ASP A 77 -6.77 -12.52 -8.19
N ILE A 78 -7.06 -12.42 -6.88
CA ILE A 78 -8.44 -12.33 -6.38
C ILE A 78 -9.21 -11.17 -7.01
N ALA A 79 -8.60 -9.98 -7.15
CA ALA A 79 -9.22 -8.87 -7.87
C ALA A 79 -9.28 -9.13 -9.37
N LYS A 80 -8.18 -9.57 -9.97
CA LYS A 80 -8.10 -9.82 -11.41
C LYS A 80 -9.15 -10.82 -11.88
N ASP A 81 -9.36 -11.89 -11.11
CA ASP A 81 -10.29 -12.96 -11.44
C ASP A 81 -11.74 -12.67 -10.99
N GLY A 82 -12.00 -11.50 -10.39
CA GLY A 82 -13.34 -11.07 -9.97
C GLY A 82 -13.91 -11.83 -8.76
N ILE A 83 -13.06 -12.52 -8.00
CA ILE A 83 -13.48 -13.20 -6.75
C ILE A 83 -13.91 -12.16 -5.71
N ALA A 84 -13.21 -11.01 -5.66
CA ALA A 84 -13.65 -9.80 -4.99
C ALA A 84 -13.50 -8.61 -5.95
N ASP A 85 -14.24 -7.53 -5.68
CA ASP A 85 -14.23 -6.36 -6.55
C ASP A 85 -13.01 -5.47 -6.31
N VAL A 86 -12.59 -5.32 -5.06
CA VAL A 86 -11.43 -4.51 -4.66
C VAL A 86 -10.54 -5.32 -3.73
N THR A 87 -9.23 -5.18 -3.91
CA THR A 87 -8.23 -5.79 -3.04
C THR A 87 -7.04 -4.87 -2.83
N TYR A 88 -6.28 -5.12 -1.79
CA TYR A 88 -4.99 -4.50 -1.55
C TYR A 88 -3.98 -5.57 -1.12
N SER A 89 -2.70 -5.35 -1.42
CA SER A 89 -1.61 -6.17 -0.89
C SER A 89 -0.26 -5.49 -1.09
N VAL A 90 0.80 -6.18 -0.70
CA VAL A 90 2.19 -5.78 -0.86
C VAL A 90 2.73 -6.30 -2.19
N HIS A 91 3.36 -5.45 -2.99
CA HIS A 91 3.97 -5.86 -4.26
C HIS A 91 5.04 -6.94 -4.06
N GLY A 92 5.88 -6.81 -3.03
CA GLY A 92 6.95 -7.74 -2.72
C GLY A 92 6.48 -9.15 -2.30
N TYR A 93 5.19 -9.37 -2.02
CA TYR A 93 4.67 -10.70 -1.71
C TYR A 93 4.55 -11.61 -2.94
N THR A 94 4.65 -11.06 -4.14
CA THR A 94 4.66 -11.81 -5.41
C THR A 94 5.96 -11.56 -6.19
N PRO A 95 7.08 -12.17 -5.77
CA PRO A 95 8.39 -11.92 -6.39
C PRO A 95 8.36 -12.10 -7.91
N GLY A 96 8.97 -11.15 -8.63
CA GLY A 96 9.09 -11.18 -10.09
C GLY A 96 7.87 -10.63 -10.86
N ARG A 97 6.73 -10.37 -10.20
CA ARG A 97 5.55 -9.79 -10.87
C ARG A 97 5.73 -8.29 -11.15
N PHE A 98 6.26 -7.57 -10.19
CA PHE A 98 6.44 -6.13 -10.24
C PHE A 98 7.93 -5.78 -10.19
N ALA A 99 8.35 -4.81 -10.96
CA ALA A 99 9.74 -4.36 -11.05
C ALA A 99 9.89 -2.86 -10.77
N LEU A 100 8.99 -2.05 -11.34
CA LEU A 100 9.04 -0.58 -11.19
C LEU A 100 8.66 -0.12 -9.79
N THR A 101 7.83 -0.89 -9.10
CA THR A 101 7.34 -0.56 -7.76
C THR A 101 8.45 -0.53 -6.71
N ASP A 102 9.58 -1.19 -6.96
CA ASP A 102 10.76 -1.17 -6.07
C ASP A 102 11.34 0.24 -5.89
N VAL A 103 11.01 1.21 -6.76
CA VAL A 103 11.43 2.61 -6.59
C VAL A 103 10.99 3.20 -5.25
N ALA A 104 9.78 2.82 -4.81
CA ALA A 104 9.22 3.29 -3.56
C ALA A 104 9.76 2.52 -2.33
N GLU A 105 10.56 1.48 -2.56
CA GLU A 105 11.21 0.68 -1.53
C GLU A 105 12.71 0.97 -1.40
N LEU A 106 13.25 1.90 -2.21
CA LEU A 106 14.66 2.29 -2.14
C LEU A 106 15.03 2.83 -0.75
N PRO A 107 16.27 2.59 -0.28
CA PRO A 107 16.73 3.11 1.00
C PRO A 107 16.74 4.65 1.03
N PHE A 108 16.48 5.20 2.21
CA PHE A 108 16.67 6.62 2.53
C PHE A 108 15.77 7.58 1.72
N LEU A 109 14.53 7.17 1.46
CA LEU A 109 13.55 8.02 0.76
C LEU A 109 12.97 9.13 1.64
N GLY A 110 13.02 8.98 2.97
CA GLY A 110 12.51 9.97 3.91
C GLY A 110 11.70 9.37 5.06
N ASN A 111 11.22 10.25 5.95
CA ASN A 111 10.56 9.84 7.20
C ASN A 111 9.03 9.98 7.15
N SER A 112 8.44 10.44 6.05
CA SER A 112 6.99 10.61 5.92
C SER A 112 6.40 9.65 4.89
N ALA A 113 5.56 8.75 5.35
CA ALA A 113 4.78 7.87 4.47
C ALA A 113 3.82 8.68 3.59
N GLU A 114 3.28 9.82 4.07
CA GLU A 114 2.43 10.69 3.26
C GLU A 114 3.21 11.25 2.07
N ALA A 115 4.36 11.87 2.30
CA ALA A 115 5.17 12.47 1.25
C ALA A 115 5.60 11.43 0.20
N ILE A 116 6.07 10.25 0.67
CA ILE A 116 6.53 9.18 -0.22
C ILE A 116 5.36 8.58 -1.00
N SER A 117 4.20 8.32 -0.37
CA SER A 117 3.03 7.74 -1.05
C SER A 117 2.49 8.65 -2.15
N ILE A 118 2.40 9.96 -1.90
CA ILE A 118 1.95 10.94 -2.90
C ILE A 118 2.95 11.00 -4.07
N ALA A 119 4.24 11.12 -3.76
CA ALA A 119 5.28 11.17 -4.79
C ALA A 119 5.32 9.87 -5.61
N TYR A 120 5.13 8.72 -4.98
CA TYR A 120 5.06 7.42 -5.62
C TYR A 120 3.85 7.32 -6.57
N TRP A 121 2.66 7.75 -6.14
CA TRP A 121 1.49 7.79 -7.03
C TRP A 121 1.74 8.68 -8.25
N ARG A 122 2.21 9.92 -8.04
CA ARG A 122 2.54 10.85 -9.13
C ARG A 122 3.57 10.28 -10.10
N THR A 123 4.58 9.59 -9.58
CA THR A 123 5.60 8.92 -10.39
C THR A 123 5.00 7.77 -11.20
N THR A 124 4.13 6.99 -10.59
CA THR A 124 3.41 5.89 -11.24
C THR A 124 2.57 6.38 -12.41
N GLU A 125 1.77 7.43 -12.20
CA GLU A 125 0.97 8.03 -13.29
C GLU A 125 1.83 8.55 -14.43
N LYS A 126 2.90 9.25 -14.09
CA LYS A 126 3.71 9.97 -15.09
C LYS A 126 4.65 9.07 -15.86
N TYR A 127 5.27 8.10 -15.21
CA TYR A 127 6.35 7.31 -15.79
C TYR A 127 6.05 5.84 -15.99
N PHE A 128 5.15 5.24 -15.17
CA PHE A 128 4.93 3.79 -15.16
C PHE A 128 3.64 3.37 -15.85
N ALA A 129 2.72 4.29 -16.14
CA ALA A 129 1.43 3.97 -16.72
C ALA A 129 1.53 3.13 -18.02
N LYS A 130 2.53 3.41 -18.87
CA LYS A 130 2.73 2.68 -20.13
C LYS A 130 3.31 1.27 -19.94
N ALA A 131 4.04 1.04 -18.85
CA ALA A 131 4.61 -0.29 -18.56
C ALA A 131 3.55 -1.29 -18.08
N ASP A 132 2.41 -0.78 -17.60
CA ASP A 132 1.20 -1.54 -17.26
C ASP A 132 1.46 -2.78 -16.38
N GLU A 133 2.27 -2.62 -15.32
CA GLU A 133 2.61 -3.73 -14.42
C GLU A 133 1.39 -4.29 -13.66
N HIS A 134 0.30 -3.50 -13.59
CA HIS A 134 -0.97 -3.92 -12.98
C HIS A 134 -2.00 -4.41 -14.01
N LYS A 135 -1.53 -4.95 -15.14
CA LYS A 135 -2.39 -5.44 -16.22
C LYS A 135 -3.46 -6.42 -15.73
N GLY A 136 -4.68 -6.19 -16.14
CA GLY A 136 -5.85 -7.02 -15.84
C GLY A 136 -6.66 -6.55 -14.64
N VAL A 137 -6.25 -5.46 -13.98
CA VAL A 137 -7.01 -4.78 -12.94
C VAL A 137 -7.01 -3.27 -13.18
N LYS A 138 -7.97 -2.56 -12.60
CA LYS A 138 -7.92 -1.11 -12.48
C LYS A 138 -7.07 -0.76 -11.26
N LEU A 139 -5.94 -0.10 -11.48
CA LEU A 139 -5.15 0.46 -10.39
C LEU A 139 -5.91 1.65 -9.79
N LEU A 140 -6.24 1.55 -8.50
CA LEU A 140 -6.90 2.61 -7.75
C LEU A 140 -5.89 3.50 -7.03
N SER A 141 -4.84 2.91 -6.46
CA SER A 141 -3.74 3.67 -5.85
C SER A 141 -2.52 2.79 -5.61
N VAL A 142 -1.37 3.43 -5.42
CA VAL A 142 -0.17 2.86 -4.80
C VAL A 142 0.24 3.73 -3.63
N PHE A 143 0.81 3.10 -2.59
CA PHE A 143 1.22 3.78 -1.37
C PHE A 143 2.30 2.98 -0.65
N VAL A 144 2.90 3.55 0.38
CA VAL A 144 3.92 2.89 1.21
C VAL A 144 3.56 2.96 2.69
N HIS A 145 4.14 2.07 3.51
CA HIS A 145 4.21 2.28 4.95
C HIS A 145 5.32 3.29 5.30
N GLY A 146 5.41 3.71 6.54
CA GLY A 146 6.48 4.57 7.04
C GLY A 146 7.87 3.94 6.95
N PRO A 147 8.91 4.61 7.46
CA PRO A 147 10.27 4.12 7.38
C PRO A 147 10.42 2.76 8.08
N GLY A 148 11.04 1.82 7.36
CA GLY A 148 11.37 0.50 7.90
C GLY A 148 12.65 0.54 8.73
N HIS A 149 12.65 -0.18 9.85
CA HIS A 149 13.74 -0.28 10.81
C HIS A 149 14.09 -1.72 11.09
N ILE A 150 15.18 -1.95 11.85
CA ILE A 150 15.67 -3.28 12.19
C ILE A 150 15.36 -3.57 13.65
N PHE A 151 14.68 -4.68 13.91
CA PHE A 151 14.38 -5.17 15.25
C PHE A 151 14.97 -6.56 15.44
N ASN A 152 15.59 -6.82 16.61
CA ASN A 152 16.09 -8.15 16.91
C ASN A 152 16.12 -8.45 18.43
N ALA A 153 16.28 -9.74 18.78
CA ALA A 153 16.34 -10.22 20.15
C ALA A 153 17.77 -10.56 20.61
N LYS A 154 18.77 -10.47 19.72
CA LYS A 154 20.11 -11.03 19.98
C LYS A 154 21.11 -10.03 20.51
N ARG A 155 21.25 -8.86 19.85
CA ARG A 155 22.29 -7.88 20.15
C ARG A 155 21.94 -6.49 19.63
N PRO A 156 22.45 -5.44 20.28
CA PRO A 156 22.38 -4.10 19.69
C PRO A 156 23.22 -4.06 18.40
N ILE A 157 22.78 -3.27 17.42
CA ILE A 157 23.49 -3.06 16.18
C ILE A 157 24.17 -1.69 16.26
N LYS A 158 25.49 -1.67 16.37
CA LYS A 158 26.31 -0.46 16.41
C LYS A 158 27.10 -0.23 15.14
N ALA A 159 27.40 -1.31 14.42
CA ALA A 159 28.09 -1.28 13.12
C ALA A 159 27.34 -2.17 12.13
N VAL A 160 27.55 -1.95 10.83
CA VAL A 160 26.92 -2.75 9.78
C VAL A 160 27.27 -4.23 9.89
N GLY A 161 28.50 -4.54 10.36
CA GLY A 161 28.96 -5.91 10.60
C GLY A 161 28.18 -6.67 11.66
N ASP A 162 27.50 -5.99 12.61
CA ASP A 162 26.67 -6.62 13.63
C ASP A 162 25.41 -7.28 13.06
N LEU A 163 25.04 -6.95 11.82
CA LEU A 163 23.91 -7.55 11.13
C LEU A 163 24.21 -8.95 10.59
N LYS A 164 25.49 -9.30 10.44
CA LYS A 164 25.91 -10.55 9.83
C LYS A 164 25.30 -11.76 10.56
N ASP A 165 24.83 -12.72 9.76
CA ASP A 165 24.26 -14.02 10.17
C ASP A 165 22.96 -13.94 11.00
N LEU A 166 22.40 -12.73 11.24
CA LEU A 166 21.08 -12.62 11.84
C LEU A 166 20.02 -13.14 10.88
N LYS A 167 19.15 -14.01 11.38
CA LYS A 167 17.94 -14.45 10.66
C LYS A 167 16.86 -13.41 10.86
N ILE A 168 16.54 -12.65 9.83
CA ILE A 168 15.58 -11.54 9.91
C ILE A 168 14.40 -11.78 8.99
N ARG A 169 13.19 -11.75 9.55
CA ARG A 169 11.97 -11.78 8.72
C ARG A 169 11.87 -10.51 7.90
N VAL A 170 11.60 -10.65 6.61
CA VAL A 170 11.37 -9.57 5.65
C VAL A 170 10.12 -9.81 4.82
N GLY A 171 9.52 -8.72 4.26
CA GLY A 171 8.29 -8.80 3.47
C GLY A 171 8.48 -9.11 1.99
N GLY A 172 9.72 -9.21 1.50
CA GLY A 172 9.99 -9.33 0.06
C GLY A 172 10.27 -7.96 -0.59
N GLY A 173 10.38 -7.94 -1.91
CA GLY A 173 10.83 -6.75 -2.63
C GLY A 173 12.33 -6.52 -2.46
N ILE A 174 12.76 -5.28 -2.57
CA ILE A 174 14.19 -4.91 -2.54
C ILE A 174 14.86 -5.25 -1.20
N ILE A 175 14.09 -5.32 -0.11
CA ILE A 175 14.63 -5.61 1.23
C ILE A 175 15.28 -7.00 1.32
N ASN A 176 14.90 -7.95 0.45
CA ASN A 176 15.59 -9.24 0.33
C ASN A 176 17.04 -9.06 -0.14
N ASP A 177 17.25 -8.21 -1.13
CA ASP A 177 18.58 -7.95 -1.69
C ASP A 177 19.41 -7.12 -0.71
N ILE A 178 18.81 -6.11 -0.09
CA ILE A 178 19.42 -5.33 0.98
C ILE A 178 19.88 -6.26 2.12
N SER A 179 19.03 -7.19 2.55
CA SER A 179 19.38 -8.13 3.62
C SER A 179 20.59 -8.98 3.27
N LYS A 180 20.65 -9.52 2.05
CA LYS A 180 21.80 -10.32 1.58
C LYS A 180 23.07 -9.50 1.53
N GLU A 181 23.00 -8.27 1.02
CA GLU A 181 24.14 -7.34 0.95
C GLU A 181 24.70 -7.02 2.35
N LEU A 182 23.82 -6.92 3.33
CA LEU A 182 24.20 -6.67 4.74
C LEU A 182 24.67 -7.94 5.48
N GLY A 183 24.70 -9.10 4.82
CA GLY A 183 25.07 -10.37 5.43
C GLY A 183 23.99 -10.97 6.34
N ILE A 184 22.76 -10.46 6.24
CA ILE A 184 21.59 -10.98 6.94
C ILE A 184 21.08 -12.23 6.22
N VAL A 185 20.54 -13.19 6.97
CA VAL A 185 19.81 -14.34 6.43
C VAL A 185 18.30 -13.98 6.36
N PRO A 186 17.77 -13.59 5.19
CA PRO A 186 16.37 -13.15 5.09
C PRO A 186 15.41 -14.34 5.19
N ILE A 187 14.40 -14.21 6.04
CA ILE A 187 13.26 -15.14 6.14
C ILE A 187 12.06 -14.43 5.49
N HIS A 188 11.77 -14.79 4.25
CA HIS A 188 10.66 -14.19 3.52
C HIS A 188 9.31 -14.74 3.99
N ALA A 189 8.43 -13.87 4.49
CA ALA A 189 7.08 -14.22 4.89
C ALA A 189 6.15 -13.00 4.92
N PRO A 190 4.83 -13.16 4.63
CA PRO A 190 3.83 -12.13 4.83
C PRO A 190 3.71 -11.72 6.30
N SER A 191 3.31 -10.47 6.55
CA SER A 191 3.26 -9.89 7.90
C SER A 191 2.39 -10.66 8.91
N PRO A 192 1.25 -11.30 8.56
CA PRO A 192 0.49 -12.09 9.54
C PRO A 192 1.26 -13.26 10.16
N LYS A 193 2.35 -13.72 9.54
CA LYS A 193 3.22 -14.78 10.07
C LYS A 193 4.27 -14.30 11.06
N SER A 194 4.39 -13.00 11.30
CA SER A 194 5.48 -12.41 12.07
C SER A 194 5.52 -12.89 13.52
N TYR A 195 4.37 -12.98 14.18
CA TYR A 195 4.29 -13.47 15.56
C TYR A 195 4.80 -14.90 15.67
N GLU A 196 4.29 -15.80 14.83
CA GLU A 196 4.67 -17.21 14.82
C GLU A 196 6.18 -17.41 14.55
N ILE A 197 6.72 -16.70 13.55
CA ILE A 197 8.13 -16.79 13.15
C ILE A 197 9.06 -16.37 14.28
N LEU A 198 8.74 -15.27 14.98
CA LEU A 198 9.57 -14.76 16.07
C LEU A 198 9.43 -15.61 17.34
N THR A 199 8.20 -15.96 17.74
CA THR A 199 7.98 -16.73 18.99
C THR A 199 8.48 -18.16 18.91
N ASN A 200 8.49 -18.77 17.71
CA ASN A 200 9.06 -20.09 17.48
C ASN A 200 10.57 -20.08 17.20
N GLY A 201 11.22 -18.89 17.25
CA GLY A 201 12.66 -18.78 17.02
C GLY A 201 13.13 -19.08 15.60
N VAL A 202 12.24 -19.04 14.62
CA VAL A 202 12.58 -19.20 13.19
C VAL A 202 13.43 -18.02 12.71
N ALA A 203 13.12 -16.82 13.20
CA ALA A 203 13.91 -15.62 12.98
C ALA A 203 14.42 -15.04 14.32
N ASP A 204 15.58 -14.39 14.27
CA ASP A 204 16.19 -13.65 15.38
C ASP A 204 15.61 -12.25 15.52
N GLY A 205 14.94 -11.77 14.47
CA GLY A 205 14.39 -10.43 14.40
C GLY A 205 13.54 -10.20 13.15
N ILE A 206 13.21 -8.95 12.92
CA ILE A 206 12.29 -8.55 11.87
C ILE A 206 12.63 -7.15 11.35
N MET A 207 12.40 -6.91 10.07
CA MET A 207 12.34 -5.56 9.52
C MET A 207 10.89 -5.16 9.33
N PHE A 208 10.51 -4.05 9.99
CA PHE A 208 9.16 -3.49 10.01
C PHE A 208 9.17 -1.97 10.21
N PRO A 209 8.07 -1.26 9.90
CA PRO A 209 7.80 0.05 10.47
C PRO A 209 7.43 -0.09 11.96
N SER A 210 7.47 1.02 12.68
CA SER A 210 7.27 1.02 14.14
C SER A 210 5.89 0.56 14.57
N GLU A 211 4.85 0.90 13.79
CA GLU A 211 3.45 0.50 14.03
C GLU A 211 3.29 -1.02 14.19
N SER A 212 4.01 -1.79 13.39
CA SER A 212 3.82 -3.23 13.29
C SER A 212 4.21 -4.00 14.56
N VAL A 213 5.11 -3.45 15.39
CA VAL A 213 5.59 -4.11 16.61
C VAL A 213 4.46 -4.31 17.62
N PRO A 214 3.75 -3.26 18.07
CA PRO A 214 2.61 -3.45 18.98
C PRO A 214 1.42 -4.12 18.30
N PHE A 215 1.17 -3.83 17.01
CA PHE A 215 0.04 -4.41 16.31
C PHE A 215 0.11 -5.93 16.25
N PHE A 216 1.22 -6.49 15.82
CA PHE A 216 1.43 -7.94 15.75
C PHE A 216 1.83 -8.55 17.10
N LYS A 217 1.86 -7.77 18.20
CA LYS A 217 2.17 -8.22 19.56
C LYS A 217 3.52 -8.94 19.65
N ILE A 218 4.51 -8.44 18.92
CA ILE A 218 5.85 -9.03 18.85
C ILE A 218 6.86 -8.32 19.77
N ASP A 219 6.43 -7.34 20.53
CA ASP A 219 7.24 -6.56 21.47
C ASP A 219 8.01 -7.45 22.45
N LYS A 220 7.38 -8.51 22.99
CA LYS A 220 8.02 -9.45 23.91
C LYS A 220 9.08 -10.35 23.27
N ALA A 221 9.04 -10.50 21.95
CA ALA A 221 10.02 -11.28 21.19
C ALA A 221 11.24 -10.46 20.74
N LEU A 222 11.24 -9.16 21.01
CA LEU A 222 12.26 -8.21 20.55
C LEU A 222 12.91 -7.51 21.74
N LYS A 223 14.20 -7.19 21.63
CA LYS A 223 14.98 -6.49 22.68
C LYS A 223 15.59 -5.19 22.17
N TYR A 224 15.93 -5.14 20.90
CA TYR A 224 16.68 -4.05 20.29
C TYR A 224 15.98 -3.56 19.04
N MET A 225 15.94 -2.24 18.89
CA MET A 225 15.55 -1.54 17.68
C MET A 225 16.72 -0.70 17.19
N THR A 226 17.11 -0.86 15.94
CA THR A 226 18.02 0.07 15.28
C THR A 226 17.20 0.96 14.36
N GLU A 227 17.02 2.20 14.81
CA GLU A 227 16.37 3.24 14.01
C GLU A 227 17.33 3.69 12.91
N VAL A 228 16.87 3.60 11.65
CA VAL A 228 17.64 4.07 10.51
C VAL A 228 17.04 5.39 10.05
N PRO A 229 17.77 6.51 10.13
CA PRO A 229 17.32 7.81 9.62
C PRO A 229 16.93 7.73 8.15
N ASP A 230 15.84 8.40 7.79
CA ASP A 230 15.22 8.38 6.46
C ASP A 230 14.77 6.99 5.97
N GLY A 231 14.73 6.01 6.86
CA GLY A 231 14.30 4.64 6.60
C GLY A 231 15.34 3.77 5.90
N LEU A 232 15.45 2.52 6.34
CA LEU A 232 16.24 1.52 5.62
C LEU A 232 15.56 1.12 4.32
N TYR A 233 14.24 1.14 4.31
CA TYR A 233 13.37 0.82 3.18
C TYR A 233 11.94 1.28 3.49
N ASN A 234 11.09 1.27 2.48
CA ASN A 234 9.64 1.26 2.63
C ASN A 234 9.09 0.01 1.95
N THR A 235 7.88 -0.40 2.29
CA THR A 235 7.18 -1.44 1.53
C THR A 235 6.11 -0.80 0.67
N SER A 236 6.07 -1.19 -0.57
CA SER A 236 5.13 -0.72 -1.58
C SER A 236 3.86 -1.57 -1.58
N PHE A 237 2.71 -0.90 -1.58
CA PHE A 237 1.38 -1.49 -1.62
C PHE A 237 0.60 -1.06 -2.85
N PHE A 238 -0.34 -1.88 -3.27
CA PHE A 238 -1.37 -1.54 -4.24
C PHE A 238 -2.76 -1.57 -3.61
N LEU A 239 -3.65 -0.73 -4.13
CA LEU A 239 -5.10 -0.85 -4.05
C LEU A 239 -5.61 -1.00 -5.48
N VAL A 240 -6.28 -2.12 -5.77
CA VAL A 240 -6.73 -2.45 -7.13
C VAL A 240 -8.18 -2.91 -7.14
N MET A 241 -8.83 -2.75 -8.28
CA MET A 241 -10.19 -3.16 -8.52
C MET A 241 -10.26 -4.08 -9.74
N ASN A 242 -11.17 -5.04 -9.73
CA ASN A 242 -11.47 -5.85 -10.91
C ASN A 242 -11.80 -4.95 -12.11
N GLN A 243 -11.13 -5.17 -13.24
CA GLN A 243 -11.27 -4.32 -14.43
C GLN A 243 -12.71 -4.29 -14.97
N ALA A 244 -13.32 -5.46 -15.11
CA ALA A 244 -14.70 -5.56 -15.63
C ALA A 244 -15.72 -4.92 -14.67
N LYS A 245 -15.51 -5.06 -13.35
CA LYS A 245 -16.36 -4.41 -12.36
C LYS A 245 -16.23 -2.89 -12.42
N PHE A 246 -15.01 -2.35 -12.59
CA PHE A 246 -14.78 -0.91 -12.79
C PHE A 246 -15.48 -0.43 -14.06
N GLU A 247 -15.36 -1.16 -15.17
CA GLU A 247 -15.99 -0.82 -16.46
C GLU A 247 -17.50 -0.91 -16.43
N SER A 248 -18.09 -1.71 -15.54
CA SER A 248 -19.54 -1.82 -15.34
C SER A 248 -20.16 -0.60 -14.66
N LEU A 249 -19.35 0.24 -13.99
CA LEU A 249 -19.80 1.50 -13.42
C LEU A 249 -20.07 2.52 -14.54
N SER A 250 -21.02 3.41 -14.34
CA SER A 250 -21.21 4.56 -15.23
C SER A 250 -19.96 5.44 -15.27
N LYS A 251 -19.80 6.25 -16.31
CA LYS A 251 -18.64 7.16 -16.43
C LYS A 251 -18.55 8.15 -15.27
N ASP A 252 -19.70 8.62 -14.79
CA ASP A 252 -19.77 9.52 -13.63
C ASP A 252 -19.31 8.80 -12.34
N GLU A 253 -19.74 7.56 -12.12
CA GLU A 253 -19.33 6.75 -10.98
C GLU A 253 -17.84 6.38 -11.06
N GLN A 254 -17.33 6.03 -12.24
CA GLN A 254 -15.89 5.82 -12.47
C GLN A 254 -15.08 7.07 -12.10
N ALA A 255 -15.52 8.25 -12.57
CA ALA A 255 -14.86 9.52 -12.29
C ALA A 255 -14.93 9.87 -10.79
N ALA A 256 -16.09 9.69 -10.17
CA ALA A 256 -16.29 9.94 -8.73
C ALA A 256 -15.43 9.01 -7.88
N LEU A 257 -15.37 7.71 -8.18
CA LEU A 257 -14.52 6.74 -7.51
C LEU A 257 -13.03 7.13 -7.65
N MET A 258 -12.60 7.48 -8.84
CA MET A 258 -11.20 7.86 -9.07
C MET A 258 -10.85 9.21 -8.42
N SER A 259 -11.78 10.13 -8.22
CA SER A 259 -11.52 11.41 -7.55
C SER A 259 -11.14 11.26 -6.08
N VAL A 260 -11.54 10.16 -5.44
CA VAL A 260 -11.22 9.82 -4.04
C VAL A 260 -10.20 8.68 -3.91
N SER A 261 -9.73 8.17 -5.05
CA SER A 261 -8.65 7.17 -5.17
C SER A 261 -7.32 7.87 -5.54
N GLY A 262 -6.41 7.20 -6.20
CA GLY A 262 -5.17 7.79 -6.67
C GLY A 262 -4.40 8.54 -5.60
N GLU A 263 -4.09 9.81 -5.85
CA GLU A 263 -3.37 10.65 -4.88
C GLU A 263 -4.17 10.87 -3.58
N ALA A 264 -5.50 10.98 -3.67
CA ALA A 264 -6.33 11.18 -2.49
C ALA A 264 -6.20 9.99 -1.51
N PHE A 265 -6.24 8.77 -2.04
CA PHE A 265 -6.01 7.58 -1.23
C PHE A 265 -4.55 7.46 -0.77
N ALA A 266 -3.57 7.74 -1.62
CA ALA A 266 -2.16 7.73 -1.25
C ALA A 266 -1.86 8.68 -0.07
N ARG A 267 -2.47 9.87 -0.10
CA ARG A 267 -2.41 10.86 1.00
C ARG A 267 -3.08 10.35 2.27
N LEU A 268 -4.28 9.81 2.17
CA LEU A 268 -5.01 9.22 3.30
C LEU A 268 -4.18 8.09 3.94
N ALA A 269 -3.69 7.17 3.13
CA ALA A 269 -2.90 6.03 3.58
C ALA A 269 -1.58 6.48 4.24
N GLY A 270 -0.85 7.41 3.62
CA GLY A 270 0.40 7.91 4.16
C GLY A 270 0.22 8.60 5.51
N LYS A 271 -0.78 9.47 5.65
CA LYS A 271 -1.12 10.11 6.94
C LYS A 271 -1.46 9.09 8.03
N ALA A 272 -2.25 8.08 7.67
CA ALA A 272 -2.61 7.03 8.62
C ALA A 272 -1.38 6.23 9.06
N TRP A 273 -0.44 5.95 8.15
CA TRP A 273 0.84 5.32 8.48
C TRP A 273 1.71 6.19 9.37
N ASP A 274 1.91 7.47 9.05
CA ASP A 274 2.72 8.39 9.86
C ASP A 274 2.18 8.47 11.30
N ALA A 275 0.85 8.53 11.46
CA ALA A 275 0.21 8.54 12.78
C ALA A 275 0.37 7.20 13.52
N ALA A 276 0.23 6.08 12.82
CA ALA A 276 0.37 4.75 13.40
C ALA A 276 1.82 4.47 13.83
N ASP A 277 2.82 4.91 13.05
CA ASP A 277 4.23 4.77 13.40
C ASP A 277 4.63 5.61 14.62
N ALA A 278 4.10 6.83 14.75
CA ALA A 278 4.31 7.65 15.94
C ALA A 278 3.75 6.96 17.21
N ALA A 279 2.57 6.36 17.11
CA ALA A 279 1.99 5.57 18.19
C ALA A 279 2.81 4.29 18.45
N GLY A 280 3.26 3.62 17.40
CA GLY A 280 4.11 2.44 17.46
C GLY A 280 5.44 2.71 18.17
N MET A 281 6.12 3.81 17.85
CA MET A 281 7.36 4.21 18.54
C MET A 281 7.13 4.46 20.02
N THR A 282 6.01 5.07 20.40
CA THR A 282 5.64 5.27 21.80
C THR A 282 5.47 3.92 22.51
N ALA A 283 4.78 2.97 21.89
CA ALA A 283 4.57 1.63 22.44
C ALA A 283 5.88 0.83 22.53
N ILE A 284 6.78 0.92 21.56
CA ILE A 284 8.09 0.29 21.54
C ILE A 284 8.93 0.74 22.77
N LYS A 285 8.97 2.06 23.03
CA LYS A 285 9.66 2.61 24.19
C LYS A 285 9.03 2.14 25.52
N ALA A 286 7.70 2.13 25.60
CA ALA A 286 6.96 1.66 26.77
C ALA A 286 7.16 0.16 27.04
N ALA A 287 7.38 -0.65 26.00
CA ALA A 287 7.70 -2.08 26.11
C ALA A 287 9.14 -2.34 26.58
N GLY A 288 9.98 -1.31 26.71
CA GLY A 288 11.37 -1.44 27.16
C GLY A 288 12.32 -1.98 26.07
N ILE A 289 11.94 -1.88 24.80
CA ILE A 289 12.84 -2.20 23.68
C ILE A 289 13.90 -1.10 23.62
N GLU A 290 15.17 -1.49 23.65
CA GLU A 290 16.30 -0.58 23.54
C GLU A 290 16.36 0.01 22.12
N VAL A 291 16.15 1.32 22.01
CA VAL A 291 16.20 2.04 20.73
C VAL A 291 17.58 2.69 20.57
N SER A 292 18.27 2.35 19.49
CA SER A 292 19.56 2.92 19.12
C SER A 292 19.56 3.42 17.67
N LYS A 293 20.54 4.27 17.36
CA LYS A 293 20.84 4.72 15.99
C LYS A 293 22.26 4.33 15.65
N LEU A 294 22.50 4.10 14.36
CA LEU A 294 23.87 3.99 13.86
C LEU A 294 24.56 5.36 13.97
N ASP A 295 25.83 5.37 14.30
CA ASP A 295 26.64 6.59 14.23
C ASP A 295 26.92 7.00 12.77
N ASP A 296 27.55 8.16 12.58
CA ASP A 296 27.78 8.72 11.24
C ASP A 296 28.68 7.80 10.39
N ALA A 297 29.65 7.12 10.99
CA ALA A 297 30.55 6.21 10.30
C ALA A 297 29.80 4.96 9.81
N ALA A 298 29.02 4.33 10.68
CA ALA A 298 28.19 3.18 10.34
C ALA A 298 27.10 3.55 9.32
N MET A 299 26.50 4.75 9.41
CA MET A 299 25.56 5.26 8.42
C MET A 299 26.22 5.49 7.05
N ALA A 300 27.46 6.03 7.03
CA ALA A 300 28.19 6.22 5.78
C ALA A 300 28.50 4.86 5.11
N GLU A 301 28.94 3.86 5.89
CA GLU A 301 29.14 2.49 5.42
C GLU A 301 27.84 1.91 4.88
N LEU A 302 26.73 2.02 5.63
CA LEU A 302 25.43 1.52 5.23
C LEU A 302 24.99 2.13 3.89
N LYS A 303 25.06 3.46 3.75
CA LYS A 303 24.73 4.17 2.50
C LYS A 303 25.59 3.69 1.33
N LYS A 304 26.91 3.52 1.54
CA LYS A 304 27.81 3.00 0.52
C LYS A 304 27.44 1.59 0.07
N ARG A 305 27.17 0.70 1.01
CA ARG A 305 26.80 -0.70 0.70
C ARG A 305 25.45 -0.78 -0.02
N LEU A 306 24.49 0.08 0.31
CA LEU A 306 23.15 0.04 -0.28
C LEU A 306 23.01 0.81 -1.59
N ALA A 307 24.06 1.48 -2.06
CA ALA A 307 24.04 2.21 -3.35
C ALA A 307 23.70 1.31 -4.55
N PHE A 308 23.98 -0.02 -4.46
CA PHE A 308 23.61 -0.98 -5.50
C PHE A 308 22.11 -1.05 -5.75
N ALA A 309 21.27 -0.77 -4.75
CA ALA A 309 19.83 -0.88 -4.85
C ALA A 309 19.24 0.04 -5.92
N GLU A 310 19.75 1.27 -6.00
CA GLU A 310 19.37 2.23 -7.03
C GLU A 310 19.81 1.75 -8.41
N ALA A 311 21.06 1.34 -8.57
CA ALA A 311 21.57 0.85 -9.85
C ALA A 311 20.77 -0.35 -10.35
N LYS A 312 20.47 -1.30 -9.47
CA LYS A 312 19.66 -2.48 -9.79
C LYS A 312 18.24 -2.09 -10.21
N TRP A 313 17.62 -1.11 -9.55
CA TRP A 313 16.30 -0.63 -9.94
C TRP A 313 16.34 0.09 -11.31
N LEU A 314 17.36 0.90 -11.58
CA LEU A 314 17.55 1.56 -12.88
C LEU A 314 17.64 0.57 -14.03
N ASP A 315 18.34 -0.56 -13.83
CA ASP A 315 18.40 -1.64 -14.82
C ASP A 315 17.01 -2.23 -15.07
N LYS A 316 16.23 -2.52 -14.01
CA LYS A 316 14.85 -3.00 -14.14
C LYS A 316 13.95 -1.99 -14.87
N ALA A 317 14.08 -0.69 -14.56
CA ALA A 317 13.32 0.35 -15.23
C ALA A 317 13.62 0.40 -16.73
N LYS A 318 14.89 0.28 -17.09
CA LYS A 318 15.35 0.19 -18.50
C LYS A 318 14.77 -1.03 -19.22
N GLU A 319 14.77 -2.21 -18.58
CA GLU A 319 14.15 -3.43 -19.14
C GLU A 319 12.64 -3.26 -19.39
N ARG A 320 11.97 -2.41 -18.61
CA ARG A 320 10.54 -2.07 -18.76
C ARG A 320 10.30 -0.88 -19.70
N GLY A 321 11.34 -0.36 -20.36
CA GLY A 321 11.22 0.78 -21.26
C GLY A 321 10.93 2.12 -20.57
N VAL A 322 11.29 2.25 -19.29
CA VAL A 322 11.08 3.44 -18.47
C VAL A 322 12.39 4.20 -18.31
N ASP A 323 12.35 5.53 -18.45
CA ASP A 323 13.45 6.39 -18.05
C ASP A 323 13.53 6.44 -16.51
N GLY A 324 14.31 5.50 -15.96
CA GLY A 324 14.45 5.32 -14.51
C GLY A 324 15.08 6.53 -13.82
N LEU A 325 16.07 7.17 -14.45
CA LEU A 325 16.73 8.36 -13.88
C LEU A 325 15.75 9.53 -13.76
N ALA A 326 14.97 9.80 -14.82
CA ALA A 326 13.97 10.85 -14.78
C ALA A 326 12.86 10.54 -13.75
N ALA A 327 12.40 9.28 -13.68
CA ALA A 327 11.38 8.85 -12.73
C ALA A 327 11.84 9.00 -11.27
N LEU A 328 13.05 8.53 -10.95
CA LEU A 328 13.61 8.62 -9.60
C LEU A 328 13.90 10.08 -9.18
N SER A 329 14.46 10.87 -10.08
CA SER A 329 14.70 12.30 -9.83
C SER A 329 13.40 13.04 -9.58
N TYR A 330 12.35 12.75 -10.35
CA TYR A 330 11.03 13.33 -10.16
C TYR A 330 10.44 12.93 -8.80
N MET A 331 10.49 11.64 -8.46
CA MET A 331 9.97 11.14 -7.18
C MET A 331 10.66 11.81 -5.98
N ARG A 332 12.00 11.90 -6.00
CA ARG A 332 12.77 12.56 -4.94
C ARG A 332 12.45 14.05 -4.83
N ALA A 333 12.26 14.73 -5.95
CA ALA A 333 11.87 16.15 -5.98
C ALA A 333 10.48 16.35 -5.38
N GLU A 334 9.52 15.47 -5.68
CA GLU A 334 8.18 15.52 -5.11
C GLU A 334 8.20 15.23 -3.59
N ILE A 335 8.96 14.22 -3.14
CA ILE A 335 9.15 13.94 -1.70
C ILE A 335 9.71 15.19 -1.00
N ALA A 336 10.76 15.80 -1.54
CA ALA A 336 11.38 16.99 -0.95
C ALA A 336 10.44 18.20 -0.86
N LYS A 337 9.49 18.35 -1.79
CA LYS A 337 8.46 19.39 -1.75
C LYS A 337 7.41 19.14 -0.68
N LEU A 338 7.06 17.86 -0.47
CA LEU A 338 5.96 17.45 0.43
C LEU A 338 6.43 17.27 1.88
N SER A 339 7.73 17.14 2.11
CA SER A 339 8.34 17.01 3.45
C SER A 339 8.68 18.35 4.11
N LYS A 340 8.33 19.48 3.49
CA LYS A 340 8.49 20.84 4.03
C LYS A 340 7.26 21.22 4.84
#